data_1e516caa52bdb9422f603a79d4341ea0
#
_entry.id   1e516caa52bdb9422f603a79d4341ea0
#
_cell.length_a   1.000
_cell.length_b   1.000
_cell.length_c   1.000
_cell.angle_alpha   90.00
_cell.angle_beta   90.00
_cell.angle_gamma   90.00
#
_symmetry.space_group_name_H-M   'P 1'
#
loop_
_entity.id
_entity.type
_entity.pdbx_description
1 polymer ?
#
loop_
_entity_poly.entity_id
_entity_poly.type
_entity_poly.pdbx_seq_one_letter_code
_entity_poly.pdbx_strand_id
1 'polypeptide(L)'
;MYKLQKADLNNLISALAGQYHVLAPVRTDAVRFQEVSSAEAIDLTENSYVPIKQFFFPQQETLFRFEGAKVTVPVPETEPRVFFGVRRCDLNAVAHQDLVYLEEPQNPYYAARRKNTLFIGLHCAKPCNQYCFCGSMDLKDHQDLMLVERSDYFLVDVGSEQGEKLARQLSVLKETPESLTPDDRKTPGTDKLKTTNIAALYDNKEWQTGVDWCLSCAACTTLCPTCYCHEICDTVESSDLTKGCRLRNWSSCQLKEFSRIAGDFLFREPRADRFRFRIYHQIEYYRERYGVTMCVGCGRCINSCPTRIDWVSIVNRMVAQ
;
A
#
# COMPACT_ATOMS: atom_id res chain seq x y z
N MET A 1 7.21 26.04 -3.50
CA MET A 1 8.28 25.00 -3.51
C MET A 1 9.30 25.30 -2.43
N TYR A 2 9.91 24.25 -1.87
CA TYR A 2 10.96 24.38 -0.86
C TYR A 2 12.18 23.55 -1.24
N LYS A 3 13.29 23.83 -0.60
CA LYS A 3 14.57 23.10 -0.73
C LYS A 3 14.99 22.57 0.64
N LEU A 4 15.38 21.31 0.72
CA LEU A 4 15.97 20.64 1.88
C LEU A 4 17.39 20.20 1.52
N GLN A 5 18.41 20.69 2.22
CA GLN A 5 19.76 20.15 2.04
C GLN A 5 19.81 18.71 2.56
N LYS A 6 20.50 17.79 1.87
CA LYS A 6 20.66 16.40 2.34
C LYS A 6 21.33 16.33 3.70
N ALA A 7 22.26 17.25 3.98
CA ALA A 7 22.91 17.36 5.28
C ALA A 7 21.96 17.73 6.43
N ASP A 8 20.82 18.37 6.12
CA ASP A 8 19.81 18.77 7.11
C ASP A 8 18.72 17.71 7.33
N LEU A 9 18.83 16.53 6.72
CA LEU A 9 17.83 15.48 6.85
C LEU A 9 17.62 15.07 8.32
N ASN A 10 18.69 14.97 9.10
CA ASN A 10 18.60 14.64 10.51
C ASN A 10 17.86 15.74 11.30
N ASN A 11 18.14 17.00 11.00
CA ASN A 11 17.45 18.15 11.62
C ASN A 11 15.95 18.14 11.29
N LEU A 12 15.57 17.77 10.06
CA LEU A 12 14.18 17.59 9.64
C LEU A 12 13.49 16.51 10.47
N ILE A 13 14.08 15.31 10.54
CA ILE A 13 13.49 14.18 11.27
C ILE A 13 13.35 14.49 12.75
N SER A 14 14.37 15.09 13.37
CA SER A 14 14.32 15.49 14.78
C SER A 14 13.24 16.55 15.06
N ALA A 15 13.07 17.52 14.17
CA ALA A 15 12.02 18.53 14.28
C ALA A 15 10.61 17.92 14.16
N LEU A 16 10.43 16.93 13.26
CA LEU A 16 9.18 16.19 13.12
C LEU A 16 8.90 15.32 14.35
N ALA A 17 9.90 14.62 14.88
CA ALA A 17 9.79 13.74 16.03
C ALA A 17 9.43 14.50 17.34
N GLY A 18 9.69 15.79 17.38
CA GLY A 18 9.24 16.66 18.48
C GLY A 18 7.72 16.90 18.55
N GLN A 19 6.98 16.59 17.46
CA GLN A 19 5.54 16.89 17.35
C GLN A 19 4.72 15.67 16.87
N TYR A 20 5.34 14.69 16.24
CA TYR A 20 4.70 13.55 15.58
C TYR A 20 5.42 12.25 15.88
N HIS A 21 4.70 11.13 15.83
CA HIS A 21 5.31 9.83 15.66
C HIS A 21 5.80 9.70 14.22
N VAL A 22 7.10 9.72 14.02
CA VAL A 22 7.70 9.66 12.67
C VAL A 22 7.97 8.21 12.29
N LEU A 23 7.31 7.76 11.23
CA LEU A 23 7.47 6.43 10.65
C LEU A 23 8.26 6.54 9.35
N ALA A 24 9.43 5.92 9.28
CA ALA A 24 10.30 5.96 8.11
C ALA A 24 10.81 4.57 7.73
N PRO A 25 11.26 4.37 6.47
CA PRO A 25 11.83 3.10 6.05
C PRO A 25 13.20 2.89 6.70
N VAL A 26 13.33 1.79 7.44
CA VAL A 26 14.54 1.37 8.14
C VAL A 26 14.95 -0.02 7.66
N ARG A 27 16.23 -0.26 7.45
CA ARG A 27 16.77 -1.56 7.04
C ARG A 27 17.12 -2.40 8.26
N THR A 28 16.49 -3.59 8.31
CA THR A 28 16.85 -4.68 9.21
C THR A 28 17.21 -5.93 8.35
N ASP A 29 16.40 -6.97 8.40
CA ASP A 29 16.40 -8.09 7.43
C ASP A 29 15.90 -7.66 6.03
N ALA A 30 15.01 -6.66 6.03
CA ALA A 30 14.46 -5.98 4.85
C ALA A 30 14.10 -4.55 5.23
N VAL A 31 13.88 -3.69 4.23
CA VAL A 31 13.38 -2.32 4.48
C VAL A 31 11.93 -2.39 4.97
N ARG A 32 11.67 -1.83 6.15
CA ARG A 32 10.35 -1.75 6.79
C ARG A 32 10.13 -0.38 7.38
N PHE A 33 8.88 0.07 7.41
CA PHE A 33 8.54 1.29 8.15
C PHE A 33 8.59 1.01 9.65
N GLN A 34 9.38 1.82 10.37
CA GLN A 34 9.53 1.80 11.82
C GLN A 34 9.53 3.22 12.35
N GLU A 35 9.23 3.37 13.64
CA GLU A 35 9.32 4.66 14.32
C GLU A 35 10.80 5.07 14.46
N VAL A 36 11.07 6.34 14.17
CA VAL A 36 12.41 6.91 14.21
C VAL A 36 12.40 8.30 14.87
N SER A 37 13.48 8.65 15.53
CA SER A 37 13.73 10.00 16.08
C SER A 37 14.90 10.72 15.42
N SER A 38 15.68 10.02 14.58
CA SER A 38 16.79 10.56 13.80
C SER A 38 16.85 9.96 12.40
N ALA A 39 17.61 10.56 11.50
CA ALA A 39 17.77 10.07 10.14
C ALA A 39 18.79 8.93 9.98
N GLU A 40 19.56 8.58 11.01
CA GLU A 40 20.69 7.64 10.91
C GLU A 40 20.30 6.23 10.44
N ALA A 41 19.11 5.75 10.88
CA ALA A 41 18.63 4.42 10.53
C ALA A 41 17.81 4.39 9.23
N ILE A 42 17.51 5.55 8.62
CA ILE A 42 16.63 5.65 7.47
C ILE A 42 17.31 5.12 6.19
N ASP A 43 16.64 4.19 5.53
CA ASP A 43 17.06 3.66 4.23
C ASP A 43 16.04 4.03 3.14
N LEU A 44 16.45 4.94 2.26
CA LEU A 44 15.65 5.42 1.14
C LEU A 44 15.97 4.71 -0.20
N THR A 45 16.78 3.67 -0.20
CA THR A 45 17.26 3.00 -1.42
C THR A 45 16.19 2.14 -2.10
N GLU A 46 15.32 1.53 -1.31
CA GLU A 46 14.27 0.60 -1.76
C GLU A 46 12.90 1.01 -1.22
N ASN A 47 11.83 0.43 -1.75
CA ASN A 47 10.53 0.51 -1.10
C ASN A 47 10.43 -0.55 0.01
N SER A 48 9.60 -0.29 1.01
CA SER A 48 9.40 -1.23 2.12
C SER A 48 8.92 -2.60 1.62
N TYR A 49 9.44 -3.68 2.21
CA TYR A 49 9.02 -5.05 1.91
C TYR A 49 7.55 -5.26 2.28
N VAL A 50 7.19 -4.96 3.52
CA VAL A 50 5.78 -4.90 3.95
C VAL A 50 5.24 -3.50 3.69
N PRO A 51 4.15 -3.36 2.94
CA PRO A 51 3.58 -2.06 2.62
C PRO A 51 3.00 -1.36 3.85
N ILE A 52 2.94 -0.03 3.80
CA ILE A 52 2.43 0.81 4.90
C ILE A 52 0.96 0.55 5.25
N LYS A 53 0.21 -0.18 4.43
CA LYS A 53 -1.18 -0.56 4.71
C LYS A 53 -1.36 -1.17 6.10
N GLN A 54 -0.34 -1.88 6.63
CA GLN A 54 -0.39 -2.52 7.96
C GLN A 54 -0.66 -1.54 9.10
N PHE A 55 -0.34 -0.26 8.92
CA PHE A 55 -0.58 0.78 9.91
C PHE A 55 -2.02 1.32 9.89
N PHE A 56 -2.77 1.06 8.83
CA PHE A 56 -4.17 1.47 8.65
C PHE A 56 -5.12 0.27 8.70
N PHE A 57 -4.68 -0.83 8.15
CA PHE A 57 -5.36 -2.12 8.11
C PHE A 57 -4.37 -3.19 8.63
N PRO A 58 -4.29 -3.41 9.96
CA PRO A 58 -3.33 -4.33 10.57
C PRO A 58 -3.63 -5.78 10.22
N GLN A 59 -2.59 -6.64 10.34
CA GLN A 59 -2.70 -8.06 10.02
C GLN A 59 -3.75 -8.77 10.87
N GLN A 60 -3.90 -8.37 12.12
CA GLN A 60 -4.95 -8.80 13.02
C GLN A 60 -5.52 -7.61 13.78
N GLU A 61 -6.84 -7.60 13.94
CA GLU A 61 -7.55 -6.54 14.64
C GLU A 61 -8.75 -7.07 15.38
N THR A 62 -8.91 -6.67 16.64
CA THR A 62 -10.12 -6.94 17.41
C THR A 62 -11.22 -5.97 16.99
N LEU A 63 -12.31 -6.48 16.42
CA LEU A 63 -13.46 -5.66 16.04
C LEU A 63 -14.35 -5.37 17.25
N PHE A 64 -14.59 -6.36 18.10
CA PHE A 64 -15.25 -6.17 19.39
C PHE A 64 -14.93 -7.31 20.36
N ARG A 65 -15.13 -7.02 21.64
CA ARG A 65 -15.09 -7.99 22.74
C ARG A 65 -16.49 -8.17 23.29
N PHE A 66 -16.81 -9.36 23.76
CA PHE A 66 -18.08 -9.65 24.44
C PHE A 66 -17.84 -10.35 25.78
N GLU A 67 -18.70 -10.03 26.74
CA GLU A 67 -18.79 -10.65 28.05
C GLU A 67 -20.27 -10.77 28.41
N GLY A 68 -20.84 -11.96 28.27
CA GLY A 68 -22.28 -12.14 28.32
C GLY A 68 -22.99 -11.28 27.25
N ALA A 69 -23.92 -10.43 27.68
CA ALA A 69 -24.64 -9.51 26.81
C ALA A 69 -23.90 -8.18 26.55
N LYS A 70 -22.78 -7.93 27.24
CA LYS A 70 -22.01 -6.69 27.08
C LYS A 70 -21.07 -6.80 25.90
N VAL A 71 -21.17 -5.82 24.98
CA VAL A 71 -20.26 -5.69 23.83
C VAL A 71 -19.46 -4.41 23.97
N THR A 72 -18.15 -4.51 23.74
CA THR A 72 -17.22 -3.36 23.73
C THR A 72 -16.47 -3.31 22.42
N VAL A 73 -16.49 -2.14 21.75
CA VAL A 73 -15.82 -1.90 20.46
C VAL A 73 -14.54 -1.09 20.72
N PRO A 74 -13.33 -1.70 20.56
CA PRO A 74 -12.07 -1.04 20.84
C PRO A 74 -11.60 -0.24 19.60
N VAL A 75 -12.25 0.89 19.31
CA VAL A 75 -11.76 1.80 18.26
C VAL A 75 -10.42 2.38 18.70
N PRO A 76 -9.35 2.28 17.88
CA PRO A 76 -8.04 2.76 18.28
C PRO A 76 -8.00 4.30 18.37
N GLU A 77 -7.31 4.79 19.37
CA GLU A 77 -6.87 6.18 19.42
C GLU A 77 -5.50 6.25 18.75
N THR A 78 -5.27 7.27 17.92
CA THR A 78 -3.99 7.47 17.25
C THR A 78 -3.46 8.86 17.47
N GLU A 79 -2.22 8.93 17.94
CA GLU A 79 -1.43 10.14 18.03
C GLU A 79 -1.14 10.71 16.63
N PRO A 80 -0.89 12.01 16.49
CA PRO A 80 -0.46 12.60 15.23
C PRO A 80 0.82 11.95 14.73
N ARG A 81 0.82 11.54 13.46
CA ARG A 81 1.96 10.81 12.87
C ARG A 81 2.30 11.29 11.46
N VAL A 82 3.57 11.14 11.12
CA VAL A 82 4.13 11.44 9.80
C VAL A 82 4.76 10.17 9.24
N PHE A 83 4.37 9.77 8.04
CA PHE A 83 5.09 8.80 7.25
C PHE A 83 6.09 9.51 6.35
N PHE A 84 7.39 9.29 6.57
CA PHE A 84 8.47 9.90 5.82
C PHE A 84 9.05 8.90 4.80
N GLY A 85 9.34 9.38 3.58
CA GLY A 85 9.97 8.59 2.53
C GLY A 85 9.02 7.61 1.82
N VAL A 86 7.70 7.85 1.87
CA VAL A 86 6.68 7.00 1.24
C VAL A 86 6.77 7.11 -0.28
N ARG A 87 6.77 5.99 -0.98
CA ARG A 87 6.78 5.98 -2.44
C ARG A 87 5.38 6.30 -3.00
N ARG A 88 5.35 6.92 -4.19
CA ARG A 88 4.09 7.32 -4.84
C ARG A 88 3.09 6.16 -5.00
N CYS A 89 3.59 4.95 -5.28
CA CYS A 89 2.74 3.76 -5.34
C CYS A 89 2.08 3.41 -4.00
N ASP A 90 2.76 3.60 -2.87
CA ASP A 90 2.18 3.36 -1.55
C ASP A 90 1.20 4.48 -1.14
N LEU A 91 1.46 5.74 -1.51
CA LEU A 91 0.51 6.85 -1.34
C LEU A 91 -0.81 6.59 -2.07
N ASN A 92 -0.72 6.18 -3.36
CA ASN A 92 -1.90 5.81 -4.13
C ASN A 92 -2.60 4.57 -3.55
N ALA A 93 -1.84 3.61 -3.02
CA ALA A 93 -2.44 2.44 -2.38
C ALA A 93 -3.27 2.81 -1.14
N VAL A 94 -2.82 3.77 -0.32
CA VAL A 94 -3.61 4.29 0.80
C VAL A 94 -4.86 4.99 0.27
N ALA A 95 -4.75 5.85 -0.74
CA ALA A 95 -5.89 6.52 -1.35
C ALA A 95 -6.92 5.53 -1.92
N HIS A 96 -6.48 4.41 -2.52
CA HIS A 96 -7.38 3.36 -2.97
C HIS A 96 -8.04 2.61 -1.80
N GLN A 97 -7.36 2.43 -0.66
CA GLN A 97 -8.00 1.90 0.54
C GLN A 97 -8.97 2.90 1.17
N ASP A 98 -8.71 4.19 1.09
CA ASP A 98 -9.63 5.25 1.52
C ASP A 98 -10.97 5.14 0.79
N LEU A 99 -10.99 4.85 -0.55
CA LEU A 99 -12.22 4.63 -1.33
C LEU A 99 -13.06 3.47 -0.79
N VAL A 100 -12.43 2.43 -0.22
CA VAL A 100 -13.13 1.25 0.30
C VAL A 100 -13.58 1.44 1.74
N TYR A 101 -12.70 1.99 2.60
CA TYR A 101 -12.91 1.99 4.03
C TYR A 101 -13.56 3.27 4.57
N LEU A 102 -13.52 4.37 3.80
CA LEU A 102 -14.18 5.64 4.15
C LEU A 102 -15.48 5.86 3.37
N GLU A 103 -15.90 4.89 2.51
CA GLU A 103 -17.25 4.84 1.93
C GLU A 103 -18.28 4.64 3.06
N GLU A 104 -19.43 5.31 2.99
CA GLU A 104 -20.47 5.20 4.01
C GLU A 104 -21.23 3.85 3.95
N PRO A 105 -21.37 3.14 5.08
CA PRO A 105 -20.92 3.48 6.42
C PRO A 105 -19.41 3.26 6.58
N GLN A 106 -18.68 4.27 7.08
CA GLN A 106 -17.23 4.21 7.22
C GLN A 106 -16.78 3.11 8.18
N ASN A 107 -15.63 2.51 7.87
CA ASN A 107 -14.99 1.59 8.80
C ASN A 107 -14.33 2.39 9.95
N PRO A 108 -14.83 2.30 11.19
CA PRO A 108 -14.38 3.16 12.28
C PRO A 108 -12.91 2.93 12.67
N TYR A 109 -12.41 1.72 12.52
CA TYR A 109 -11.02 1.36 12.87
C TYR A 109 -10.03 1.95 11.88
N TYR A 110 -10.35 1.86 10.58
CA TYR A 110 -9.54 2.44 9.51
C TYR A 110 -9.59 3.97 9.60
N ALA A 111 -10.77 4.56 9.72
CA ALA A 111 -10.97 5.99 9.83
C ALA A 111 -10.17 6.59 11.00
N ALA A 112 -10.21 5.95 12.17
CA ALA A 112 -9.44 6.36 13.34
C ALA A 112 -7.93 6.37 13.06
N ARG A 113 -7.40 5.31 12.41
CA ARG A 113 -5.97 5.23 12.06
C ARG A 113 -5.57 6.17 10.92
N ARG A 114 -6.49 6.50 10.02
CA ARG A 114 -6.24 7.40 8.89
C ARG A 114 -6.20 8.87 9.30
N LYS A 115 -6.97 9.21 10.34
CA LYS A 115 -7.00 10.55 10.92
C LYS A 115 -5.62 10.94 11.47
N ASN A 116 -5.30 12.25 11.42
CA ASN A 116 -4.05 12.82 11.96
C ASN A 116 -2.76 12.21 11.35
N THR A 117 -2.83 11.75 10.10
CA THR A 117 -1.67 11.17 9.40
C THR A 117 -1.24 12.08 8.25
N LEU A 118 0.02 12.49 8.24
CA LEU A 118 0.67 13.23 7.17
C LEU A 118 1.62 12.33 6.39
N PHE A 119 1.80 12.64 5.11
CA PHE A 119 2.69 11.90 4.21
C PHE A 119 3.75 12.80 3.59
N ILE A 120 5.01 12.53 3.91
CA ILE A 120 6.17 13.07 3.21
C ILE A 120 6.65 12.00 2.25
N GLY A 121 6.29 12.17 0.98
CA GLY A 121 6.63 11.25 -0.09
C GLY A 121 8.08 11.39 -0.54
N LEU A 122 8.59 10.34 -1.19
CA LEU A 122 9.88 10.37 -1.89
C LEU A 122 9.68 9.88 -3.33
N HIS A 123 10.00 10.73 -4.29
CA HIS A 123 9.97 10.35 -5.70
C HIS A 123 11.05 9.31 -6.02
N CYS A 124 10.72 8.38 -6.90
CA CYS A 124 11.64 7.34 -7.36
C CYS A 124 12.37 7.81 -8.63
N ALA A 125 13.62 8.27 -8.52
CA ALA A 125 14.45 8.59 -9.69
C ALA A 125 14.76 7.33 -10.53
N LYS A 126 14.71 6.14 -9.93
CA LYS A 126 14.84 4.82 -10.57
C LYS A 126 13.84 3.83 -9.95
N PRO A 127 13.49 2.74 -10.66
CA PRO A 127 12.62 1.70 -10.10
C PRO A 127 13.20 1.09 -8.81
N CYS A 128 12.38 0.94 -7.77
CA CYS A 128 12.78 0.31 -6.52
C CYS A 128 13.10 -1.19 -6.67
N ASN A 129 12.52 -1.83 -7.69
CA ASN A 129 12.83 -3.20 -8.08
C ASN A 129 12.59 -3.38 -9.59
N GLN A 130 13.18 -4.42 -10.18
CA GLN A 130 13.09 -4.69 -11.62
C GLN A 130 11.66 -4.94 -12.14
N TYR A 131 10.70 -5.23 -11.28
CA TYR A 131 9.32 -5.51 -11.62
C TYR A 131 8.39 -4.30 -11.41
N CYS A 132 8.91 -3.12 -11.05
CA CYS A 132 8.11 -1.92 -11.01
C CYS A 132 7.54 -1.59 -12.39
N PHE A 133 6.24 -1.29 -12.46
CA PHE A 133 5.54 -0.86 -13.67
C PHE A 133 4.54 0.27 -13.38
N CYS A 134 4.86 1.09 -12.37
CA CYS A 134 4.01 2.18 -11.94
C CYS A 134 3.86 3.30 -12.99
N GLY A 135 4.77 3.40 -13.95
CA GLY A 135 4.62 4.30 -15.10
C GLY A 135 3.46 3.95 -16.02
N SER A 136 3.06 2.64 -16.04
CA SER A 136 1.87 2.20 -16.79
C SER A 136 0.55 2.46 -16.04
N MET A 137 0.61 2.97 -14.79
CA MET A 137 -0.57 3.21 -13.95
C MET A 137 -0.80 4.71 -13.83
N ASP A 138 -2.06 5.13 -13.83
CA ASP A 138 -2.44 6.54 -13.67
C ASP A 138 -2.37 6.96 -12.19
N LEU A 139 -1.15 7.03 -11.64
CA LEU A 139 -0.93 7.42 -10.26
C LEU A 139 -1.06 8.92 -10.07
N LYS A 140 -1.81 9.32 -9.04
CA LYS A 140 -2.06 10.72 -8.66
C LYS A 140 -1.13 11.16 -7.52
N ASP A 141 -1.16 12.44 -7.24
CA ASP A 141 -0.43 13.03 -6.12
C ASP A 141 -1.32 13.04 -4.88
N HIS A 142 -0.90 12.28 -3.84
CA HIS A 142 -1.63 12.06 -2.58
C HIS A 142 -0.74 12.34 -1.34
N GLN A 143 0.36 13.03 -1.53
CA GLN A 143 1.27 13.44 -0.48
C GLN A 143 0.89 14.80 0.10
N ASP A 144 1.33 15.07 1.32
CA ASP A 144 1.36 16.43 1.88
C ASP A 144 2.62 17.18 1.40
N LEU A 145 3.77 16.51 1.43
CA LEU A 145 5.02 16.97 0.84
C LEU A 145 5.62 15.84 -0.03
N MET A 146 6.28 16.19 -1.16
CA MET A 146 7.02 15.25 -1.99
C MET A 146 8.47 15.68 -2.13
N LEU A 147 9.39 14.82 -1.71
CA LEU A 147 10.81 15.01 -1.91
C LEU A 147 11.22 14.50 -3.30
N VAL A 148 11.84 15.34 -4.09
CA VAL A 148 12.44 15.00 -5.40
C VAL A 148 13.95 15.20 -5.28
N GLU A 149 14.69 14.10 -5.39
CA GLU A 149 16.13 14.10 -5.16
C GLU A 149 16.89 14.88 -6.24
N ARG A 150 17.87 15.68 -5.79
CA ARG A 150 18.93 16.34 -6.58
C ARG A 150 20.29 15.88 -6.05
N SER A 151 21.39 16.40 -6.60
CA SER A 151 22.74 16.02 -6.15
C SER A 151 22.92 16.19 -4.64
N ASP A 152 22.70 17.41 -4.13
CA ASP A 152 23.05 17.78 -2.75
C ASP A 152 21.84 18.13 -1.88
N TYR A 153 20.64 18.19 -2.49
CA TYR A 153 19.40 18.58 -1.82
C TYR A 153 18.19 17.80 -2.35
N PHE A 154 17.08 17.96 -1.68
CA PHE A 154 15.75 17.59 -2.19
C PHE A 154 14.97 18.85 -2.55
N LEU A 155 14.38 18.85 -3.72
CA LEU A 155 13.32 19.80 -4.05
C LEU A 155 12.03 19.28 -3.43
N VAL A 156 11.30 20.13 -2.69
CA VAL A 156 10.13 19.74 -1.91
C VAL A 156 8.89 20.36 -2.55
N ASP A 157 8.05 19.52 -3.12
CA ASP A 157 6.75 19.89 -3.68
C ASP A 157 5.67 19.80 -2.59
N VAL A 158 4.75 20.75 -2.56
CA VAL A 158 3.64 20.82 -1.60
C VAL A 158 2.38 20.28 -2.28
N GLY A 159 1.79 19.26 -1.71
CA GLY A 159 0.60 18.58 -2.25
C GLY A 159 -0.71 18.92 -1.54
N SER A 160 -0.66 19.52 -0.34
CA SER A 160 -1.85 19.84 0.45
C SER A 160 -1.69 21.11 1.28
N GLU A 161 -2.80 21.66 1.78
CA GLU A 161 -2.78 22.76 2.73
C GLU A 161 -2.08 22.38 4.05
N GLN A 162 -2.20 21.13 4.49
CA GLN A 162 -1.50 20.65 5.68
C GLN A 162 0.00 20.54 5.42
N GLY A 163 0.40 20.10 4.23
CA GLY A 163 1.79 20.10 3.78
C GLY A 163 2.39 21.50 3.76
N GLU A 164 1.65 22.50 3.27
CA GLU A 164 2.11 23.91 3.29
C GLU A 164 2.29 24.44 4.72
N LYS A 165 1.35 24.14 5.63
CA LYS A 165 1.48 24.50 7.05
C LYS A 165 2.71 23.85 7.69
N LEU A 166 2.90 22.56 7.41
CA LEU A 166 4.06 21.81 7.90
C LEU A 166 5.37 22.40 7.37
N ALA A 167 5.44 22.67 6.06
CA ALA A 167 6.64 23.22 5.43
C ALA A 167 7.06 24.57 6.04
N ARG A 168 6.12 25.46 6.32
CA ARG A 168 6.38 26.76 6.98
C ARG A 168 6.86 26.64 8.42
N GLN A 169 6.46 25.61 9.15
CA GLN A 169 6.91 25.34 10.52
C GLN A 169 8.34 24.77 10.58
N LEU A 170 8.79 24.11 9.51
CA LEU A 170 10.08 23.44 9.45
C LEU A 170 11.18 24.41 8.96
N SER A 171 11.90 25.01 9.89
CA SER A 171 12.95 26.03 9.60
C SER A 171 14.09 25.53 8.68
N VAL A 172 14.25 24.20 8.55
CA VAL A 172 15.23 23.56 7.64
C VAL A 172 14.80 23.61 6.18
N LEU A 173 13.49 23.81 5.91
CA LEU A 173 12.97 24.01 4.56
C LEU A 173 13.10 25.47 4.16
N LYS A 174 13.72 25.73 3.02
CA LYS A 174 13.94 27.08 2.48
C LYS A 174 13.14 27.25 1.20
N GLU A 175 12.37 28.33 1.10
CA GLU A 175 11.66 28.66 -0.14
C GLU A 175 12.63 28.78 -1.31
N THR A 176 12.20 28.35 -2.49
CA THR A 176 12.98 28.38 -3.72
C THR A 176 12.09 28.74 -4.92
N PRO A 177 12.58 29.51 -5.88
CA PRO A 177 11.90 29.74 -7.15
C PRO A 177 12.00 28.58 -8.13
N GLU A 178 12.82 27.54 -7.80
CA GLU A 178 12.96 26.34 -8.62
C GLU A 178 11.62 25.58 -8.68
N SER A 179 11.28 25.03 -9.86
CA SER A 179 10.07 24.29 -10.09
C SER A 179 10.36 22.90 -10.65
N LEU A 180 9.42 21.95 -10.45
CA LEU A 180 9.49 20.64 -11.06
C LEU A 180 9.12 20.70 -12.54
N THR A 181 9.87 19.95 -13.34
CA THR A 181 9.53 19.66 -14.73
C THR A 181 8.60 18.42 -14.81
N PRO A 182 7.89 18.21 -15.93
CA PRO A 182 7.11 16.98 -16.12
C PRO A 182 7.95 15.68 -16.01
N ASP A 183 9.23 15.74 -16.36
CA ASP A 183 10.12 14.58 -16.28
C ASP A 183 10.56 14.26 -14.84
N ASP A 184 10.60 15.24 -13.96
CA ASP A 184 10.83 15.03 -12.52
C ASP A 184 9.75 14.20 -11.83
N ARG A 185 8.61 13.99 -12.47
CA ARG A 185 7.49 13.20 -11.97
C ARG A 185 7.44 11.79 -12.54
N LYS A 186 8.35 11.45 -13.46
CA LYS A 186 8.42 10.12 -14.12
C LYS A 186 9.51 9.26 -13.47
N THR A 187 9.25 7.96 -13.41
CA THR A 187 10.26 6.97 -13.04
C THR A 187 10.62 6.18 -14.31
N PRO A 188 11.81 6.39 -14.89
CA PRO A 188 12.20 5.73 -16.15
C PRO A 188 12.13 4.20 -16.04
N GLY A 189 11.74 3.52 -17.14
CA GLY A 189 11.70 2.05 -17.22
C GLY A 189 10.59 1.39 -16.43
N THR A 190 9.55 2.15 -16.04
CA THR A 190 8.37 1.62 -15.33
C THR A 190 7.10 1.58 -16.18
N ASP A 191 7.18 1.96 -17.45
CA ASP A 191 6.08 1.85 -18.41
C ASP A 191 6.13 0.49 -19.13
N LYS A 192 5.71 -0.58 -18.42
CA LYS A 192 5.89 -1.97 -18.86
C LYS A 192 4.60 -2.69 -19.23
N LEU A 193 3.46 -2.30 -18.65
CA LEU A 193 2.17 -2.92 -18.95
C LEU A 193 1.55 -2.21 -20.15
N LYS A 194 1.34 -2.97 -21.25
CA LYS A 194 0.83 -2.42 -22.52
C LYS A 194 -0.63 -1.96 -22.45
N THR A 195 -1.43 -2.58 -21.60
CA THR A 195 -2.84 -2.23 -21.43
C THR A 195 -3.34 -2.55 -20.03
N THR A 196 -4.22 -1.71 -19.52
CA THR A 196 -5.05 -1.99 -18.33
C THR A 196 -6.47 -2.42 -18.73
N ASN A 197 -6.81 -2.50 -20.01
CA ASN A 197 -8.07 -3.06 -20.49
C ASN A 197 -7.87 -4.54 -20.81
N ILE A 198 -8.18 -5.40 -19.83
CA ILE A 198 -7.99 -6.86 -19.92
C ILE A 198 -9.31 -7.64 -19.95
N ALA A 199 -10.46 -6.96 -19.97
CA ALA A 199 -11.77 -7.61 -19.89
C ALA A 199 -11.94 -8.75 -20.93
N ALA A 200 -11.57 -8.50 -22.19
CA ALA A 200 -11.65 -9.48 -23.27
C ALA A 200 -10.62 -10.63 -23.19
N LEU A 201 -9.66 -10.55 -22.28
CA LEU A 201 -8.58 -11.52 -22.16
C LEU A 201 -8.88 -12.65 -21.16
N TYR A 202 -10.08 -12.69 -20.56
CA TYR A 202 -10.39 -13.58 -19.44
C TYR A 202 -10.18 -15.07 -19.77
N ASP A 203 -10.56 -15.52 -20.97
CA ASP A 203 -10.46 -16.91 -21.39
C ASP A 203 -9.20 -17.20 -22.22
N ASN A 204 -8.25 -16.25 -22.28
CA ASN A 204 -7.02 -16.44 -23.03
C ASN A 204 -6.15 -17.55 -22.40
N LYS A 205 -5.62 -18.44 -23.23
CA LYS A 205 -4.84 -19.62 -22.79
C LYS A 205 -3.50 -19.26 -22.15
N GLU A 206 -2.97 -18.07 -22.43
CA GLU A 206 -1.72 -17.59 -21.84
C GLU A 206 -1.77 -17.52 -20.31
N TRP A 207 -2.96 -17.38 -19.70
CA TRP A 207 -3.09 -17.45 -18.25
C TRP A 207 -2.57 -18.75 -17.65
N GLN A 208 -2.64 -19.86 -18.42
CA GLN A 208 -2.18 -21.18 -17.96
C GLN A 208 -0.69 -21.16 -17.60
N THR A 209 0.13 -20.35 -18.29
CA THR A 209 1.56 -20.22 -17.97
C THR A 209 1.83 -19.72 -16.57
N GLY A 210 0.95 -18.82 -16.04
CA GLY A 210 1.05 -18.37 -14.66
C GLY A 210 0.43 -19.35 -13.67
N VAL A 211 -0.67 -20.00 -14.05
CA VAL A 211 -1.38 -20.99 -13.21
C VAL A 211 -0.50 -22.19 -12.89
N ASP A 212 0.27 -22.68 -13.85
CA ASP A 212 1.13 -23.86 -13.69
C ASP A 212 2.21 -23.64 -12.62
N TRP A 213 2.73 -22.42 -12.51
CA TRP A 213 3.74 -22.04 -11.53
C TRP A 213 3.18 -21.48 -10.22
N CYS A 214 1.85 -21.27 -10.13
CA CYS A 214 1.24 -20.67 -8.95
C CYS A 214 1.15 -21.67 -7.80
N LEU A 215 1.78 -21.37 -6.68
CA LEU A 215 1.73 -22.17 -5.45
C LEU A 215 0.52 -21.85 -4.55
N SER A 216 -0.31 -20.87 -4.92
CA SER A 216 -1.40 -20.33 -4.07
C SER A 216 -0.91 -19.87 -2.68
N CYS A 217 0.33 -19.42 -2.55
CA CYS A 217 1.00 -19.09 -1.28
C CYS A 217 0.56 -17.75 -0.67
N ALA A 218 -0.30 -16.99 -1.34
CA ALA A 218 -0.83 -15.70 -0.90
C ALA A 218 0.18 -14.52 -0.86
N ALA A 219 1.47 -14.69 -1.11
CA ALA A 219 2.46 -13.60 -1.06
C ALA A 219 2.06 -12.38 -1.92
N CYS A 220 1.50 -12.62 -3.11
CA CYS A 220 1.05 -11.57 -4.03
C CYS A 220 -0.11 -10.71 -3.51
N THR A 221 -0.87 -11.16 -2.52
CA THR A 221 -1.96 -10.42 -1.86
C THR A 221 -1.52 -9.84 -0.53
N THR A 222 -0.80 -10.60 0.27
CA THR A 222 -0.30 -10.16 1.59
C THR A 222 0.62 -8.94 1.44
N LEU A 223 1.55 -8.97 0.49
CA LEU A 223 2.50 -7.90 0.22
C LEU A 223 2.00 -6.86 -0.79
N CYS A 224 0.77 -6.99 -1.27
CA CYS A 224 0.16 -5.96 -2.10
C CYS A 224 -0.31 -4.79 -1.23
N PRO A 225 0.09 -3.55 -1.54
CA PRO A 225 -0.26 -2.39 -0.73
C PRO A 225 -1.76 -2.05 -0.80
N THR A 226 -2.44 -2.47 -1.87
CA THR A 226 -3.86 -2.18 -2.09
C THR A 226 -4.80 -3.31 -1.65
N CYS A 227 -4.32 -4.56 -1.51
CA CYS A 227 -5.16 -5.68 -1.12
C CYS A 227 -5.69 -5.54 0.32
N TYR A 228 -6.99 -5.77 0.46
CA TYR A 228 -7.74 -5.71 1.72
C TYR A 228 -8.51 -7.00 2.02
N CYS A 229 -8.12 -8.12 1.41
CA CYS A 229 -8.71 -9.43 1.72
C CYS A 229 -8.54 -9.76 3.20
N HIS A 230 -9.62 -10.15 3.86
CA HIS A 230 -9.63 -10.51 5.27
C HIS A 230 -10.65 -11.61 5.54
N GLU A 231 -10.52 -12.24 6.67
CA GLU A 231 -11.48 -13.15 7.25
C GLU A 231 -11.92 -12.65 8.62
N ILE A 232 -13.10 -13.04 9.03
CA ILE A 232 -13.65 -12.75 10.35
C ILE A 232 -13.74 -14.07 11.11
N CYS A 233 -13.21 -14.09 12.32
CA CYS A 233 -13.32 -15.25 13.22
C CYS A 233 -13.66 -14.80 14.63
N ASP A 234 -14.39 -15.67 15.34
CA ASP A 234 -14.70 -15.49 16.75
C ASP A 234 -13.80 -16.41 17.56
N THR A 235 -13.27 -15.87 18.66
CA THR A 235 -12.54 -16.63 19.67
C THR A 235 -13.25 -16.50 21.00
N VAL A 236 -13.36 -17.62 21.74
CA VAL A 236 -13.94 -17.65 23.09
C VAL A 236 -12.90 -18.09 24.10
N GLU A 237 -13.04 -17.65 25.33
CA GLU A 237 -12.18 -18.08 26.42
C GLU A 237 -12.58 -19.52 26.86
N SER A 238 -11.58 -20.41 26.93
CA SER A 238 -11.85 -21.81 27.31
C SER A 238 -12.44 -21.95 28.71
N SER A 239 -12.15 -21.01 29.60
CA SER A 239 -12.63 -20.97 30.98
C SER A 239 -14.04 -20.40 31.14
N ASP A 240 -14.47 -19.56 30.18
CA ASP A 240 -15.77 -18.89 30.21
C ASP A 240 -16.24 -18.62 28.76
N LEU A 241 -17.07 -19.50 28.22
CA LEU A 241 -17.58 -19.41 26.86
C LEU A 241 -18.51 -18.21 26.61
N THR A 242 -18.86 -17.45 27.66
CA THR A 242 -19.61 -16.19 27.51
C THR A 242 -18.69 -15.00 27.20
N LYS A 243 -17.37 -15.20 27.24
CA LYS A 243 -16.35 -14.20 26.95
C LYS A 243 -15.58 -14.53 25.69
N GLY A 244 -15.27 -13.50 24.93
CA GLY A 244 -14.49 -13.67 23.73
C GLY A 244 -14.35 -12.39 22.92
N CYS A 245 -13.85 -12.54 21.71
CA CYS A 245 -13.72 -11.42 20.78
C CYS A 245 -13.93 -11.85 19.33
N ARG A 246 -14.37 -10.92 18.53
CA ARG A 246 -14.38 -11.03 17.06
C ARG A 246 -13.13 -10.38 16.50
N LEU A 247 -12.43 -11.15 15.71
CA LEU A 247 -11.17 -10.75 15.07
C LEU A 247 -11.38 -10.59 13.57
N ARG A 248 -10.68 -9.63 12.99
CA ARG A 248 -10.44 -9.49 11.57
C ARG A 248 -8.96 -9.79 11.30
N ASN A 249 -8.67 -10.81 10.51
CA ASN A 249 -7.32 -11.19 10.14
C ASN A 249 -7.11 -10.99 8.64
N TRP A 250 -5.89 -10.63 8.21
CA TRP A 250 -5.59 -10.67 6.78
C TRP A 250 -5.81 -12.09 6.25
N SER A 251 -6.41 -12.16 5.08
CA SER A 251 -6.61 -13.38 4.34
C SER A 251 -6.28 -13.16 2.86
N SER A 252 -6.59 -14.12 2.00
CA SER A 252 -6.17 -14.04 0.60
C SER A 252 -7.15 -14.74 -0.33
N CYS A 253 -7.52 -14.04 -1.40
CA CYS A 253 -8.27 -14.64 -2.51
C CYS A 253 -7.50 -15.77 -3.24
N GLN A 254 -6.21 -15.98 -2.95
CA GLN A 254 -5.43 -17.11 -3.45
C GLN A 254 -5.64 -18.39 -2.64
N LEU A 255 -6.13 -18.30 -1.40
CA LEU A 255 -6.45 -19.46 -0.58
C LEU A 255 -7.78 -20.08 -1.04
N LYS A 256 -7.83 -21.42 -1.10
CA LYS A 256 -9.03 -22.15 -1.53
C LYS A 256 -10.23 -21.81 -0.66
N GLU A 257 -10.01 -21.84 0.65
CA GLU A 257 -11.03 -21.66 1.68
C GLU A 257 -11.59 -20.22 1.74
N PHE A 258 -10.87 -19.24 1.20
CA PHE A 258 -11.32 -17.84 1.20
C PHE A 258 -12.66 -17.62 0.50
N SER A 259 -13.01 -18.46 -0.47
CA SER A 259 -14.27 -18.39 -1.20
C SER A 259 -15.34 -19.37 -0.71
N ARG A 260 -15.12 -20.00 0.45
CA ARG A 260 -16.09 -20.91 1.07
C ARG A 260 -17.26 -20.13 1.64
N ILE A 261 -18.46 -20.61 1.38
CA ILE A 261 -19.71 -20.13 1.97
C ILE A 261 -20.47 -21.26 2.67
N ALA A 262 -21.61 -20.94 3.25
CA ALA A 262 -22.50 -21.92 3.90
C ALA A 262 -22.80 -23.10 2.96
N GLY A 263 -22.82 -24.31 3.53
CA GLY A 263 -22.99 -25.56 2.76
C GLY A 263 -21.70 -26.05 2.08
N ASP A 264 -20.54 -25.57 2.51
CA ASP A 264 -19.22 -25.95 1.99
C ASP A 264 -19.01 -25.67 0.49
N PHE A 265 -19.81 -24.80 -0.08
CA PHE A 265 -19.65 -24.42 -1.48
C PHE A 265 -18.47 -23.46 -1.67
N LEU A 266 -17.60 -23.76 -2.64
CA LEU A 266 -16.42 -22.99 -2.98
C LEU A 266 -16.61 -22.27 -4.32
N PHE A 267 -16.76 -20.95 -4.33
CA PHE A 267 -16.94 -20.17 -5.55
C PHE A 267 -15.74 -20.21 -6.50
N ARG A 268 -14.52 -20.36 -5.95
CA ARG A 268 -13.26 -20.35 -6.71
C ARG A 268 -12.39 -21.51 -6.26
N GLU A 269 -12.91 -22.73 -6.43
CA GLU A 269 -12.17 -23.94 -6.08
C GLU A 269 -10.95 -24.18 -6.98
N PRO A 270 -11.03 -24.03 -8.34
CA PRO A 270 -9.88 -24.17 -9.22
C PRO A 270 -8.84 -23.07 -8.98
N ARG A 271 -7.55 -23.45 -8.95
CA ARG A 271 -6.44 -22.50 -8.82
C ARG A 271 -6.42 -21.47 -9.97
N ALA A 272 -6.79 -21.88 -11.18
CA ALA A 272 -6.88 -21.01 -12.33
C ALA A 272 -7.83 -19.83 -12.10
N ASP A 273 -8.99 -20.08 -11.47
CA ASP A 273 -9.99 -19.04 -11.18
C ASP A 273 -9.48 -18.05 -10.13
N ARG A 274 -8.80 -18.56 -9.08
CA ARG A 274 -8.19 -17.70 -8.06
C ARG A 274 -7.07 -16.84 -8.64
N PHE A 275 -6.24 -17.41 -9.51
CA PHE A 275 -5.16 -16.70 -10.17
C PHE A 275 -5.70 -15.56 -11.06
N ARG A 276 -6.64 -15.86 -11.97
CA ARG A 276 -7.29 -14.85 -12.82
C ARG A 276 -8.02 -13.80 -11.97
N PHE A 277 -8.83 -14.24 -11.02
CA PHE A 277 -9.58 -13.32 -10.15
C PHE A 277 -8.67 -12.30 -9.46
N ARG A 278 -7.50 -12.71 -8.96
CA ARG A 278 -6.53 -11.79 -8.33
C ARG A 278 -6.14 -10.65 -9.26
N ILE A 279 -5.87 -10.94 -10.53
CA ILE A 279 -5.42 -9.95 -11.51
C ILE A 279 -6.62 -9.08 -11.96
N TYR A 280 -7.75 -9.71 -12.27
CA TYR A 280 -8.96 -8.99 -12.67
C TYR A 280 -9.50 -8.08 -11.57
N HIS A 281 -9.44 -8.50 -10.31
CA HIS A 281 -9.82 -7.63 -9.20
C HIS A 281 -8.95 -6.38 -9.12
N GLN A 282 -7.65 -6.50 -9.40
CA GLN A 282 -6.72 -5.37 -9.36
C GLN A 282 -6.88 -4.39 -10.54
N ILE A 283 -7.33 -4.87 -11.69
CA ILE A 283 -7.33 -4.11 -12.93
C ILE A 283 -8.75 -3.72 -13.37
N GLU A 284 -9.69 -4.69 -13.39
CA GLU A 284 -11.03 -4.48 -13.94
C GLU A 284 -12.08 -4.25 -12.86
N TYR A 285 -12.33 -5.21 -11.97
CA TYR A 285 -13.49 -5.18 -11.05
C TYR A 285 -13.47 -4.00 -10.08
N TYR A 286 -12.28 -3.62 -9.61
CA TYR A 286 -12.14 -2.44 -8.77
C TYR A 286 -12.42 -1.16 -9.57
N ARG A 287 -11.95 -1.11 -10.83
CA ARG A 287 -12.20 0.04 -11.72
C ARG A 287 -13.68 0.20 -12.06
N GLU A 288 -14.40 -0.90 -12.26
CA GLU A 288 -15.86 -0.86 -12.47
C GLU A 288 -16.60 -0.20 -11.30
N ARG A 289 -16.11 -0.41 -10.08
CA ARG A 289 -16.73 0.17 -8.87
C ARG A 289 -16.26 1.59 -8.55
N TYR A 290 -14.97 1.85 -8.64
CA TYR A 290 -14.36 3.08 -8.12
C TYR A 290 -13.78 4.01 -9.20
N GLY A 291 -13.85 3.64 -10.47
CA GLY A 291 -13.37 4.45 -11.58
C GLY A 291 -11.85 4.45 -11.79
N VAL A 292 -11.08 3.75 -10.92
CA VAL A 292 -9.62 3.66 -10.98
C VAL A 292 -9.15 2.22 -10.86
N THR A 293 -8.02 1.87 -11.49
CA THR A 293 -7.41 0.55 -11.27
C THR A 293 -6.92 0.44 -9.82
N MET A 294 -7.14 -0.70 -9.18
CA MET A 294 -6.65 -0.95 -7.83
C MET A 294 -5.11 -1.07 -7.79
N CYS A 295 -4.52 -1.66 -8.84
CA CYS A 295 -3.08 -1.87 -8.92
C CYS A 295 -2.33 -0.54 -9.05
N VAL A 296 -1.22 -0.41 -8.31
CA VAL A 296 -0.33 0.76 -8.31
C VAL A 296 1.04 0.48 -8.96
N GLY A 297 1.21 -0.66 -9.60
CA GLY A 297 2.42 -1.00 -10.34
C GLY A 297 3.71 -1.13 -9.53
N CYS A 298 3.64 -1.35 -8.21
CA CYS A 298 4.81 -1.39 -7.32
C CYS A 298 5.73 -2.62 -7.49
N GLY A 299 5.31 -3.63 -8.25
CA GLY A 299 6.10 -4.84 -8.52
C GLY A 299 6.26 -5.83 -7.35
N ARG A 300 5.81 -5.52 -6.12
CA ARG A 300 5.98 -6.41 -4.95
C ARG A 300 5.42 -7.81 -5.19
N CYS A 301 4.26 -7.94 -5.82
CA CYS A 301 3.61 -9.23 -6.06
C CYS A 301 4.43 -10.17 -6.94
N ILE A 302 5.21 -9.65 -7.88
CA ILE A 302 6.11 -10.42 -8.73
C ILE A 302 7.43 -10.65 -7.99
N ASN A 303 7.98 -9.60 -7.39
CA ASN A 303 9.25 -9.67 -6.66
C ASN A 303 9.22 -10.63 -5.46
N SER A 304 8.08 -10.75 -4.78
CA SER A 304 7.92 -11.65 -3.63
C SER A 304 7.34 -13.02 -3.99
N CYS A 305 7.00 -13.25 -5.28
CA CYS A 305 6.52 -14.54 -5.73
C CYS A 305 7.68 -15.56 -5.71
N PRO A 306 7.55 -16.71 -5.02
CA PRO A 306 8.62 -17.72 -5.00
C PRO A 306 8.99 -18.22 -6.39
N THR A 307 8.04 -18.31 -7.28
CA THR A 307 8.21 -18.76 -8.67
C THR A 307 8.33 -17.63 -9.68
N ARG A 308 8.37 -16.35 -9.22
CA ARG A 308 8.56 -15.16 -10.05
C ARG A 308 7.56 -15.02 -11.20
N ILE A 309 6.29 -15.34 -10.98
CA ILE A 309 5.24 -15.20 -12.00
C ILE A 309 5.09 -13.72 -12.37
N ASP A 310 5.55 -13.38 -13.56
CA ASP A 310 5.38 -12.04 -14.13
C ASP A 310 4.08 -11.97 -14.94
N TRP A 311 2.98 -11.64 -14.27
CA TRP A 311 1.68 -11.51 -14.88
C TRP A 311 1.61 -10.33 -15.88
N VAL A 312 2.48 -9.31 -15.74
CA VAL A 312 2.59 -8.19 -16.69
C VAL A 312 3.08 -8.72 -18.05
N SER A 313 4.13 -9.55 -18.04
CA SER A 313 4.61 -10.22 -19.25
C SER A 313 3.54 -11.12 -19.87
N ILE A 314 2.74 -11.82 -19.04
CA ILE A 314 1.64 -12.67 -19.52
C ILE A 314 0.61 -11.82 -20.28
N VAL A 315 0.13 -10.73 -19.68
CA VAL A 315 -0.83 -9.81 -20.33
C VAL A 315 -0.23 -9.24 -21.63
N ASN A 316 1.02 -8.80 -21.59
CA ASN A 316 1.68 -8.23 -22.77
C ASN A 316 1.79 -9.21 -23.96
N ARG A 317 1.96 -10.50 -23.70
CA ARG A 317 1.94 -11.54 -24.76
C ARG A 317 0.55 -11.72 -25.36
N MET A 318 -0.51 -11.68 -24.54
CA MET A 318 -1.90 -11.76 -25.01
C MET A 318 -2.28 -10.62 -25.94
N VAL A 319 -1.76 -9.42 -25.69
CA VAL A 319 -2.04 -8.23 -26.51
C VAL A 319 -1.21 -8.18 -27.79
N ALA A 320 -0.13 -8.95 -27.85
CA ALA A 320 0.73 -9.01 -29.02
C ALA A 320 0.28 -10.08 -30.07
N GLN A 321 -0.70 -10.92 -29.69
CA GLN A 321 -1.34 -11.90 -30.58
C GLN A 321 -2.52 -11.26 -31.33
#